data_705e03107d67473d299bf2b57592e231
#
_entry.id   705e03107d67473d299bf2b57592e231
#
_cell.length_a   1.000
_cell.length_b   1.000
_cell.length_c   1.000
_cell.angle_alpha   90.00
_cell.angle_beta   90.00
_cell.angle_gamma   90.00
#
_symmetry.space_group_name_H-M   'P 1'
#
loop_
_entity.id
_entity.type
_entity.pdbx_description
1 polymer ?
#
loop_
_entity_poly.entity_id
_entity_poly.type
_entity_poly.pdbx_seq_one_letter_code
_entity_poly.pdbx_strand_id
1 'polypeptide(L)'
;MKQKKNLSGRIFNISRKLYLKKMLLPAKLLESINRILFSCEIPPSADIHPNAIFGHNALGIVINEQTFVGENTVIMHQVTIGGNMGKYRLKDKQKIYAPTIGKNVMIGTGAKILGPIIIGDYAQIGAGAVVHKDVPNKGVAVGIPATTIKVLSDKEAIEAYSKI
;
A
#
# COMPACT_ATOMS: atom_id res chain seq x y z
N MET A 1 11.38 -0.04 17.04
CA MET A 1 10.33 0.81 17.65
C MET A 1 9.00 0.51 17.00
N LYS A 2 7.92 0.19 17.74
CA LYS A 2 6.58 0.10 17.11
C LYS A 2 6.15 1.51 16.74
N GLN A 3 6.16 1.85 15.47
CA GLN A 3 5.60 3.13 15.02
C GLN A 3 4.14 3.23 15.45
N LYS A 4 3.81 4.31 16.17
CA LYS A 4 2.47 4.56 16.68
C LYS A 4 1.57 4.90 15.50
N LYS A 5 0.49 4.12 15.30
CA LYS A 5 -0.48 4.41 14.24
C LYS A 5 -1.00 5.83 14.37
N ASN A 6 -0.92 6.58 13.30
CA ASN A 6 -1.51 7.91 13.22
C ASN A 6 -3.05 7.87 13.16
N LEU A 7 -3.70 9.01 13.22
CA LEU A 7 -5.16 9.10 13.30
C LEU A 7 -5.85 8.51 12.06
N SER A 8 -5.35 8.81 10.86
CA SER A 8 -5.90 8.25 9.60
C SER A 8 -5.89 6.72 9.61
N GLY A 9 -4.77 6.10 9.99
CA GLY A 9 -4.66 4.65 10.07
C GLY A 9 -5.58 4.01 11.13
N ARG A 10 -5.87 4.74 12.23
CA ARG A 10 -6.85 4.29 13.23
C ARG A 10 -8.27 4.33 12.68
N ILE A 11 -8.65 5.42 12.00
CA ILE A 11 -9.96 5.56 11.35
C ILE A 11 -10.15 4.46 10.31
N PHE A 12 -9.16 4.23 9.45
CA PHE A 12 -9.20 3.13 8.47
C PHE A 12 -9.41 1.78 9.14
N ASN A 13 -8.65 1.45 10.19
CA ASN A 13 -8.79 0.16 10.87
C ASN A 13 -10.18 -0.05 11.49
N ILE A 14 -10.81 1.01 12.01
CA ILE A 14 -12.18 0.95 12.53
C ILE A 14 -13.17 0.75 11.36
N SER A 15 -13.03 1.55 10.30
CA SER A 15 -13.84 1.45 9.07
C SER A 15 -13.78 0.02 8.48
N ARG A 16 -12.57 -0.55 8.36
CA ARG A 16 -12.36 -1.93 7.88
C ARG A 16 -13.05 -2.96 8.77
N LYS A 17 -12.95 -2.83 10.09
CA LYS A 17 -13.63 -3.74 11.03
C LYS A 17 -15.15 -3.70 10.88
N LEU A 18 -15.72 -2.51 10.70
CA LEU A 18 -17.15 -2.34 10.45
C LEU A 18 -17.57 -2.94 9.11
N TYR A 19 -16.77 -2.71 8.06
CA TYR A 19 -16.99 -3.30 6.74
C TYR A 19 -17.02 -4.84 6.80
N LEU A 20 -16.06 -5.47 7.47
CA LEU A 20 -16.00 -6.92 7.64
C LEU A 20 -17.20 -7.48 8.42
N LYS A 21 -17.81 -6.67 9.30
CA LYS A 21 -19.06 -7.00 10.00
C LYS A 21 -20.31 -6.67 9.17
N LYS A 22 -20.17 -6.36 7.87
CA LYS A 22 -21.26 -5.96 6.95
C LYS A 22 -21.99 -4.68 7.37
N MET A 23 -21.42 -3.88 8.24
CA MET A 23 -21.92 -2.56 8.65
C MET A 23 -21.45 -1.49 7.65
N LEU A 24 -22.02 -1.50 6.44
CA LEU A 24 -21.49 -0.74 5.30
C LEU A 24 -21.64 0.78 5.47
N LEU A 25 -22.78 1.26 5.99
CA LEU A 25 -23.04 2.70 6.16
C LEU A 25 -22.02 3.36 7.09
N PRO A 26 -21.81 2.90 8.35
CA PRO A 26 -20.83 3.51 9.23
C PRO A 26 -19.38 3.30 8.73
N ALA A 27 -19.08 2.21 8.01
CA ALA A 27 -17.76 2.03 7.39
C ALA A 27 -17.48 3.10 6.33
N LYS A 28 -18.43 3.38 5.44
CA LYS A 28 -18.32 4.43 4.41
C LYS A 28 -18.30 5.83 5.02
N LEU A 29 -19.02 6.07 6.10
CA LEU A 29 -18.95 7.35 6.81
C LEU A 29 -17.55 7.64 7.33
N LEU A 30 -16.89 6.65 7.95
CA LEU A 30 -15.51 6.79 8.42
C LEU A 30 -14.52 6.96 7.28
N GLU A 31 -14.71 6.29 6.14
CA GLU A 31 -13.94 6.52 4.92
C GLU A 31 -14.06 7.97 4.46
N SER A 32 -15.30 8.52 4.41
CA SER A 32 -15.55 9.91 4.03
C SER A 32 -14.92 10.90 5.00
N ILE A 33 -14.99 10.64 6.29
CA ILE A 33 -14.32 11.45 7.33
C ILE A 33 -12.80 11.45 7.09
N ASN A 34 -12.22 10.27 6.84
CA ASN A 34 -10.78 10.15 6.57
C ASN A 34 -10.38 10.93 5.31
N ARG A 35 -11.22 10.87 4.25
CA ARG A 35 -11.01 11.62 3.02
C ARG A 35 -11.04 13.13 3.24
N ILE A 36 -12.02 13.63 4.00
CA ILE A 36 -12.16 15.08 4.27
C ILE A 36 -10.99 15.58 5.13
N LEU A 37 -10.63 14.86 6.19
CA LEU A 37 -9.60 15.30 7.14
C LEU A 37 -8.18 15.20 6.58
N PHE A 38 -7.89 14.19 5.75
CA PHE A 38 -6.51 13.86 5.34
C PHE A 38 -6.33 13.81 3.82
N SER A 39 -7.34 14.18 3.03
CA SER A 39 -7.28 14.15 1.55
C SER A 39 -6.83 12.79 1.01
N CYS A 40 -7.26 11.69 1.62
CA CYS A 40 -6.89 10.33 1.21
C CYS A 40 -8.12 9.53 0.79
N GLU A 41 -7.92 8.53 -0.07
CA GLU A 41 -8.95 7.59 -0.49
C GLU A 41 -8.46 6.16 -0.23
N ILE A 42 -8.91 5.59 0.88
CA ILE A 42 -8.51 4.26 1.32
C ILE A 42 -9.79 3.48 1.66
N PRO A 43 -10.34 2.75 0.69
CA PRO A 43 -11.62 2.06 0.86
C PRO A 43 -11.52 0.94 1.89
N PRO A 44 -12.52 0.75 2.76
CA PRO A 44 -12.52 -0.31 3.77
C PRO A 44 -12.60 -1.72 3.19
N SER A 45 -12.92 -1.85 1.89
CA SER A 45 -12.86 -3.12 1.14
C SER A 45 -11.44 -3.56 0.82
N ALA A 46 -10.48 -2.64 0.66
CA ALA A 46 -9.09 -2.98 0.41
C ALA A 46 -8.50 -3.84 1.55
N ASP A 47 -7.81 -4.91 1.20
CA ASP A 47 -7.27 -5.86 2.17
C ASP A 47 -5.90 -5.41 2.69
N ILE A 48 -5.93 -4.45 3.60
CA ILE A 48 -4.74 -3.85 4.19
C ILE A 48 -4.55 -4.39 5.60
N HIS A 49 -3.37 -4.98 5.85
CA HIS A 49 -3.05 -5.52 7.17
C HIS A 49 -3.15 -4.42 8.25
N PRO A 50 -3.73 -4.72 9.43
CA PRO A 50 -3.89 -3.72 10.49
C PRO A 50 -2.61 -3.04 10.96
N ASN A 51 -1.45 -3.68 10.77
CA ASN A 51 -0.14 -3.12 11.12
C ASN A 51 0.52 -2.35 9.97
N ALA A 52 -0.12 -2.19 8.81
CA ALA A 52 0.37 -1.27 7.80
C ALA A 52 0.38 0.17 8.33
N ILE A 53 1.36 0.94 7.89
CA ILE A 53 1.64 2.29 8.39
C ILE A 53 1.46 3.28 7.25
N PHE A 54 0.63 4.30 7.47
CA PHE A 54 0.48 5.41 6.55
C PHE A 54 1.30 6.61 7.03
N GLY A 55 2.30 7.03 6.25
CA GLY A 55 3.06 8.24 6.54
C GLY A 55 2.20 9.49 6.50
N HIS A 56 2.54 10.50 7.31
CA HIS A 56 1.91 11.83 7.29
C HIS A 56 0.37 11.83 7.32
N ASN A 57 -0.24 10.99 8.16
CA ASN A 57 -1.70 10.81 8.23
C ASN A 57 -2.34 10.45 6.88
N ALA A 58 -1.65 9.69 6.05
CA ALA A 58 -2.12 9.25 4.73
C ALA A 58 -2.38 10.40 3.72
N LEU A 59 -1.81 11.58 3.92
CA LEU A 59 -2.04 12.74 3.05
C LEU A 59 -1.85 12.40 1.57
N GLY A 60 -2.91 12.53 0.77
CA GLY A 60 -2.91 12.28 -0.66
C GLY A 60 -2.73 10.82 -1.08
N ILE A 61 -2.86 9.86 -0.17
CA ILE A 61 -2.83 8.43 -0.53
C ILE A 61 -4.14 8.03 -1.19
N VAL A 62 -4.04 7.35 -2.34
CA VAL A 62 -5.18 6.74 -3.04
C VAL A 62 -4.91 5.26 -3.25
N ILE A 63 -5.81 4.40 -2.78
CA ILE A 63 -5.68 2.94 -2.87
C ILE A 63 -6.92 2.33 -3.53
N ASN A 64 -6.70 1.44 -4.49
CA ASN A 64 -7.77 0.68 -5.14
C ASN A 64 -8.35 -0.38 -4.18
N GLU A 65 -9.65 -0.62 -4.26
CA GLU A 65 -10.40 -1.54 -3.40
C GLU A 65 -9.95 -3.01 -3.46
N GLN A 66 -9.33 -3.45 -4.56
CA GLN A 66 -8.80 -4.82 -4.72
C GLN A 66 -7.35 -4.96 -4.26
N THR A 67 -6.74 -3.90 -3.72
CA THR A 67 -5.35 -3.93 -3.28
C THR A 67 -5.20 -4.81 -2.03
N PHE A 68 -4.16 -5.65 -2.04
CA PHE A 68 -3.66 -6.32 -0.84
C PHE A 68 -2.39 -5.63 -0.35
N VAL A 69 -2.29 -5.38 0.96
CA VAL A 69 -1.07 -4.83 1.61
C VAL A 69 -0.73 -5.67 2.83
N GLY A 70 0.46 -6.25 2.81
CA GLY A 70 0.99 -7.08 3.88
C GLY A 70 1.38 -6.32 5.15
N GLU A 71 1.72 -7.09 6.16
CA GLU A 71 2.06 -6.62 7.50
C GLU A 71 3.26 -5.66 7.49
N ASN A 72 3.22 -4.66 8.36
CA ASN A 72 4.30 -3.69 8.61
C ASN A 72 4.75 -2.91 7.36
N THR A 73 4.00 -2.95 6.27
CA THR A 73 4.33 -2.15 5.08
C THR A 73 4.10 -0.67 5.36
N VAL A 74 5.07 0.15 4.99
CA VAL A 74 5.03 1.62 5.16
C VAL A 74 4.68 2.27 3.82
N ILE A 75 3.61 3.04 3.81
CA ILE A 75 3.13 3.78 2.64
C ILE A 75 3.25 5.27 2.95
N MET A 76 4.17 5.94 2.27
CA MET A 76 4.37 7.37 2.45
C MET A 76 3.25 8.19 1.78
N HIS A 77 3.18 9.47 2.10
CA HIS A 77 2.16 10.37 1.55
C HIS A 77 2.23 10.49 0.02
N GLN A 78 1.08 10.88 -0.60
CA GLN A 78 0.91 11.05 -2.06
C GLN A 78 1.16 9.78 -2.89
N VAL A 79 1.16 8.60 -2.27
CA VAL A 79 1.26 7.32 -2.97
C VAL A 79 -0.06 6.97 -3.63
N THR A 80 -0.01 6.50 -4.88
CA THR A 80 -1.15 5.94 -5.60
C THR A 80 -0.93 4.44 -5.82
N ILE A 81 -1.89 3.62 -5.39
CA ILE A 81 -1.91 2.17 -5.65
C ILE A 81 -3.18 1.86 -6.42
N GLY A 82 -3.06 1.55 -7.70
CA GLY A 82 -4.21 1.48 -8.60
C GLY A 82 -4.10 0.42 -9.68
N GLY A 83 -5.18 0.27 -10.43
CA GLY A 83 -5.23 -0.56 -11.62
C GLY A 83 -4.43 0.05 -12.77
N ASN A 84 -4.21 -0.76 -13.81
CA ASN A 84 -3.73 -0.29 -15.11
C ASN A 84 -4.72 -0.77 -16.16
N MET A 85 -5.30 0.17 -16.91
CA MET A 85 -6.44 -0.09 -17.81
C MET A 85 -6.23 -1.32 -18.69
N GLY A 86 -7.21 -2.22 -18.68
CA GLY A 86 -7.22 -3.44 -19.47
C GLY A 86 -6.33 -4.59 -18.96
N LYS A 87 -5.49 -4.36 -17.95
CA LYS A 87 -4.62 -5.41 -17.39
C LYS A 87 -5.22 -6.03 -16.14
N TYR A 88 -5.22 -7.34 -16.08
CA TYR A 88 -5.64 -8.10 -14.89
C TYR A 88 -4.78 -9.34 -14.72
N ARG A 89 -4.73 -9.85 -13.49
CA ARG A 89 -4.19 -11.16 -13.13
C ARG A 89 -5.33 -12.05 -12.64
N LEU A 90 -5.27 -13.34 -12.92
CA LEU A 90 -6.21 -14.29 -12.35
C LEU A 90 -5.71 -14.78 -10.98
N LYS A 91 -6.54 -14.68 -9.98
CA LYS A 91 -6.36 -15.29 -8.66
C LYS A 91 -7.67 -16.00 -8.30
N ASP A 92 -7.62 -17.32 -8.07
CA ASP A 92 -8.79 -18.15 -7.75
C ASP A 92 -9.97 -17.92 -8.72
N LYS A 93 -9.68 -17.87 -10.02
CA LYS A 93 -10.62 -17.59 -11.13
C LYS A 93 -11.21 -16.17 -11.13
N GLN A 94 -10.80 -15.29 -10.22
CA GLN A 94 -11.22 -13.88 -10.19
C GLN A 94 -10.20 -12.98 -10.86
N LYS A 95 -10.69 -11.95 -11.55
CA LYS A 95 -9.84 -10.92 -12.15
C LYS A 95 -9.43 -9.90 -11.09
N ILE A 96 -8.12 -9.79 -10.85
CA ILE A 96 -7.54 -8.80 -9.95
C ILE A 96 -6.84 -7.74 -10.81
N TYR A 97 -7.25 -6.49 -10.65
CA TYR A 97 -6.75 -5.34 -11.41
C TYR A 97 -5.73 -4.51 -10.61
N ALA A 98 -5.67 -4.72 -9.31
CA ALA A 98 -4.84 -3.95 -8.39
C ALA A 98 -3.59 -4.70 -7.93
N PRO A 99 -2.58 -3.98 -7.41
CA PRO A 99 -1.36 -4.55 -6.88
C PRO A 99 -1.57 -5.44 -5.66
N THR A 100 -0.68 -6.42 -5.53
CA THR A 100 -0.45 -7.17 -4.28
C THR A 100 0.89 -6.75 -3.71
N ILE A 101 0.89 -6.21 -2.49
CA ILE A 101 2.08 -5.70 -1.82
C ILE A 101 2.42 -6.61 -0.65
N GLY A 102 3.65 -7.09 -0.58
CA GLY A 102 4.16 -7.96 0.47
C GLY A 102 4.25 -7.28 1.84
N LYS A 103 4.90 -7.96 2.77
CA LYS A 103 5.16 -7.45 4.12
C LYS A 103 6.49 -6.71 4.20
N ASN A 104 6.59 -5.80 5.19
CA ASN A 104 7.79 -5.00 5.45
C ASN A 104 8.28 -4.23 4.21
N VAL A 105 7.37 -3.87 3.31
CA VAL A 105 7.67 -3.06 2.12
C VAL A 105 7.72 -1.59 2.48
N MET A 106 8.65 -0.85 1.91
CA MET A 106 8.69 0.60 1.99
C MET A 106 8.29 1.23 0.66
N ILE A 107 7.26 2.08 0.68
CA ILE A 107 6.81 2.81 -0.51
C ILE A 107 7.06 4.29 -0.29
N GLY A 108 8.02 4.83 -1.05
CA GLY A 108 8.47 6.22 -0.97
C GLY A 108 7.38 7.20 -1.41
N THR A 109 7.52 8.44 -0.94
CA THR A 109 6.60 9.55 -1.21
C THR A 109 6.29 9.70 -2.69
N GLY A 110 5.00 9.87 -3.03
CA GLY A 110 4.56 10.16 -4.40
C GLY A 110 4.71 9.00 -5.39
N ALA A 111 5.12 7.80 -4.95
CA ALA A 111 5.23 6.64 -5.83
C ALA A 111 3.85 6.22 -6.38
N LYS A 112 3.84 5.69 -7.60
CA LYS A 112 2.66 5.15 -8.27
C LYS A 112 2.87 3.68 -8.58
N ILE A 113 2.05 2.81 -7.99
CA ILE A 113 2.11 1.35 -8.19
C ILE A 113 0.87 0.94 -8.96
N LEU A 114 1.06 0.56 -10.22
CA LEU A 114 -0.03 0.49 -11.20
C LEU A 114 -0.13 -0.89 -11.85
N GLY A 115 -1.31 -1.49 -11.74
CA GLY A 115 -1.65 -2.76 -12.38
C GLY A 115 -1.62 -3.96 -11.45
N PRO A 116 -1.96 -5.14 -11.97
CA PRO A 116 -2.02 -6.37 -11.20
C PRO A 116 -0.63 -6.95 -10.93
N ILE A 117 0.26 -6.12 -10.39
CA ILE A 117 1.67 -6.46 -10.14
C ILE A 117 1.87 -6.93 -8.70
N ILE A 118 2.99 -7.62 -8.49
CA ILE A 118 3.42 -8.08 -7.17
C ILE A 118 4.65 -7.28 -6.74
N ILE A 119 4.55 -6.68 -5.57
CA ILE A 119 5.70 -6.11 -4.87
C ILE A 119 6.08 -7.09 -3.75
N GLY A 120 7.26 -7.67 -3.86
CA GLY A 120 7.73 -8.70 -2.95
C GLY A 120 8.04 -8.18 -1.54
N ASP A 121 8.19 -9.10 -0.60
CA ASP A 121 8.52 -8.79 0.80
C ASP A 121 9.84 -8.02 0.90
N TYR A 122 9.90 -7.06 1.84
CA TYR A 122 11.06 -6.19 2.06
C TYR A 122 11.50 -5.36 0.85
N ALA A 123 10.67 -5.25 -0.18
CA ALA A 123 10.98 -4.39 -1.31
C ALA A 123 10.96 -2.90 -0.91
N GLN A 124 11.76 -2.11 -1.60
CA GLN A 124 11.84 -0.67 -1.42
C GLN A 124 11.49 0.03 -2.72
N ILE A 125 10.45 0.86 -2.69
CA ILE A 125 10.03 1.66 -3.82
C ILE A 125 10.48 3.10 -3.58
N GLY A 126 11.30 3.63 -4.46
CA GLY A 126 11.81 4.98 -4.36
C GLY A 126 10.72 6.05 -4.48
N ALA A 127 10.97 7.22 -3.90
CA ALA A 127 10.06 8.35 -4.01
C ALA A 127 9.83 8.73 -5.49
N GLY A 128 8.57 9.03 -5.83
CA GLY A 128 8.18 9.38 -7.20
C GLY A 128 8.26 8.26 -8.24
N ALA A 129 8.65 7.04 -7.86
CA ALA A 129 8.78 5.93 -8.81
C ALA A 129 7.42 5.53 -9.42
N VAL A 130 7.39 5.18 -10.70
CA VAL A 130 6.21 4.66 -11.40
C VAL A 130 6.42 3.19 -11.71
N VAL A 131 5.86 2.33 -10.86
CA VAL A 131 6.03 0.88 -10.90
C VAL A 131 4.86 0.24 -11.64
N HIS A 132 5.15 -0.48 -12.72
CA HIS A 132 4.15 -1.18 -13.55
C HIS A 132 4.58 -2.62 -13.91
N LYS A 133 5.64 -3.11 -13.26
CA LYS A 133 6.16 -4.48 -13.35
C LYS A 133 6.39 -5.01 -11.94
N ASP A 134 6.40 -6.31 -11.79
CA ASP A 134 6.70 -6.97 -10.53
C ASP A 134 8.08 -6.54 -9.99
N VAL A 135 8.15 -6.40 -8.66
CA VAL A 135 9.40 -6.15 -7.93
C VAL A 135 9.67 -7.36 -7.05
N PRO A 136 10.84 -8.00 -7.19
CA PRO A 136 11.15 -9.20 -6.40
C PRO A 136 11.28 -8.88 -4.91
N ASN A 137 11.25 -9.91 -4.08
CA ASN A 137 11.55 -9.77 -2.65
C ASN A 137 12.88 -9.03 -2.46
N LYS A 138 12.91 -8.07 -1.55
CA LYS A 138 14.10 -7.25 -1.24
C LYS A 138 14.60 -6.40 -2.41
N GLY A 139 13.81 -6.28 -3.49
CA GLY A 139 14.13 -5.46 -4.64
C GLY A 139 14.03 -3.96 -4.33
N VAL A 140 14.99 -3.18 -4.81
CA VAL A 140 14.97 -1.72 -4.76
C VAL A 140 14.59 -1.21 -6.15
N ALA A 141 13.40 -0.64 -6.29
CA ALA A 141 12.87 -0.15 -7.56
C ALA A 141 12.74 1.38 -7.54
N VAL A 142 13.30 2.04 -8.55
CA VAL A 142 13.34 3.51 -8.67
C VAL A 142 13.13 3.95 -10.12
N GLY A 143 12.70 5.19 -10.30
CA GLY A 143 12.62 5.85 -11.61
C GLY A 143 11.23 5.82 -12.26
N ILE A 144 11.14 6.42 -13.47
CA ILE A 144 9.94 6.53 -14.31
C ILE A 144 10.32 6.17 -15.76
N PRO A 145 9.93 4.97 -16.26
CA PRO A 145 9.36 3.84 -15.54
C PRO A 145 10.34 3.23 -14.53
N ALA A 146 9.82 2.70 -13.43
CA ALA A 146 10.66 2.12 -12.39
C ALA A 146 11.33 0.82 -12.84
N THR A 147 12.60 0.68 -12.49
CA THR A 147 13.40 -0.53 -12.68
C THR A 147 13.99 -0.99 -11.35
N THR A 148 14.11 -2.30 -11.17
CA THR A 148 14.83 -2.86 -10.02
C THR A 148 16.32 -2.68 -10.23
N ILE A 149 16.95 -1.80 -9.46
CA ILE A 149 18.37 -1.48 -9.57
C ILE A 149 19.26 -2.34 -8.67
N LYS A 150 18.67 -2.96 -7.64
CA LYS A 150 19.39 -3.80 -6.67
C LYS A 150 18.40 -4.77 -6.01
N VAL A 151 18.90 -5.93 -5.61
CA VAL A 151 18.25 -6.84 -4.66
C VAL A 151 19.12 -6.91 -3.42
N LEU A 152 18.54 -6.56 -2.27
CA LEU A 152 19.26 -6.52 -0.99
C LEU A 152 19.50 -7.93 -0.45
N SER A 153 20.56 -8.12 0.30
CA SER A 153 20.74 -9.28 1.18
C SER A 153 19.73 -9.23 2.33
N ASP A 154 19.55 -10.35 3.05
CA ASP A 154 18.62 -10.38 4.20
C ASP A 154 19.03 -9.37 5.27
N LYS A 155 20.34 -9.25 5.56
CA LYS A 155 20.88 -8.29 6.53
C LYS A 155 20.57 -6.85 6.12
N GLU A 156 20.86 -6.47 4.88
CA GLU A 156 20.59 -5.12 4.36
C GLU A 156 19.11 -4.78 4.40
N ALA A 157 18.25 -5.71 4.03
CA ALA A 157 16.79 -5.51 4.00
C ALA A 157 16.22 -5.27 5.42
N ILE A 158 16.64 -6.09 6.39
CA ILE A 158 16.24 -5.94 7.79
C ILE A 158 16.78 -4.63 8.37
N GLU A 159 18.06 -4.30 8.13
CA GLU A 159 18.67 -3.07 8.60
C GLU A 159 17.99 -1.83 8.01
N ALA A 160 17.73 -1.81 6.71
CA ALA A 160 17.05 -0.71 6.05
C ALA A 160 15.65 -0.49 6.62
N TYR A 161 14.90 -1.58 6.85
CA TYR A 161 13.57 -1.50 7.43
C TYR A 161 13.59 -1.03 8.90
N SER A 162 14.60 -1.40 9.68
CA SER A 162 14.72 -1.01 11.09
C SER A 162 14.93 0.49 11.31
N LYS A 163 15.37 1.23 10.27
CA LYS A 163 15.61 2.68 10.29
C LYS A 163 14.34 3.50 9.99
N ILE A 164 13.22 2.86 9.66
CA ILE A 164 11.92 3.45 9.36
C ILE A 164 11.06 3.46 10.64
#